data_40b667730c8c95a82519401273eb04d2
#
_entry.id   40b667730c8c95a82519401273eb04d2
#
_cell.length_a   1.000
_cell.length_b   1.000
_cell.length_c   1.000
_cell.angle_alpha   90.00
_cell.angle_beta   90.00
_cell.angle_gamma   90.00
#
_symmetry.space_group_name_H-M   'P 1'
#
loop_
_entity.id
_entity.type
_entity.pdbx_description
1 polymer ?
#
loop_
_entity_poly.entity_id
_entity_poly.type
_entity_poly.pdbx_seq_one_letter_code
_entity_poly.pdbx_strand_id
1 'polypeptide(L)'
;ALIEDYRIDARNAIAAGFDGVEVHAANGYLIDQFLRDGSNHRSDAYGGSIENRTRLLFEVVSAVAEAIGPARTGVRLSPVTPVNDAHDSNPQPLFDRAVERLDTIEGLAFIHVIEGATGGDRDNLAFDYAGLRARFRGPWIANNGYDAARAEQAVASGYADMVAFGRPFIANPDLVARLRSGAALADLDPSTLYGGGEHGYTDYPALGA
;
A
#
# COMPACT_ATOMS: atom_id res chain seq x y z
N ALA A 1 8.56 -12.96 -19.06
CA ALA A 1 7.48 -12.07 -19.52
C ALA A 1 7.05 -11.15 -18.37
N LEU A 2 6.22 -11.58 -17.42
CA LEU A 2 5.60 -10.70 -16.40
C LEU A 2 6.58 -9.77 -15.64
N ILE A 3 7.68 -10.30 -15.11
CA ILE A 3 8.68 -9.47 -14.38
C ILE A 3 9.32 -8.41 -15.30
N GLU A 4 9.53 -8.76 -16.57
CA GLU A 4 10.04 -7.80 -17.56
C GLU A 4 9.01 -6.71 -17.89
N ASP A 5 7.72 -7.04 -17.89
CA ASP A 5 6.65 -6.07 -18.10
C ASP A 5 6.65 -5.02 -16.99
N TYR A 6 6.76 -5.43 -15.71
CA TYR A 6 6.93 -4.49 -14.58
C TYR A 6 8.18 -3.60 -14.71
N ARG A 7 9.29 -4.17 -15.21
CA ARG A 7 10.53 -3.42 -15.45
C ARG A 7 10.35 -2.34 -16.53
N ILE A 8 9.66 -2.68 -17.61
CA ILE A 8 9.34 -1.77 -18.71
C ILE A 8 8.40 -0.67 -18.22
N ASP A 9 7.35 -1.02 -17.49
CA ASP A 9 6.36 -0.05 -16.99
C ASP A 9 7.00 0.94 -15.99
N ALA A 10 7.90 0.47 -15.13
CA ALA A 10 8.65 1.35 -14.23
C ALA A 10 9.52 2.36 -15.01
N ARG A 11 10.23 1.91 -16.06
CA ARG A 11 11.00 2.81 -16.94
C ARG A 11 10.11 3.82 -17.66
N ASN A 12 8.95 3.37 -18.14
CA ASN A 12 7.97 4.23 -18.81
C ASN A 12 7.43 5.29 -17.86
N ALA A 13 7.17 4.95 -16.60
CA ALA A 13 6.75 5.92 -15.58
C ALA A 13 7.82 7.01 -15.38
N ILE A 14 9.09 6.63 -15.22
CA ILE A 14 10.19 7.61 -15.09
C ILE A 14 10.33 8.46 -16.37
N ALA A 15 10.23 7.84 -17.55
CA ALA A 15 10.29 8.57 -18.83
C ALA A 15 9.12 9.54 -19.01
N ALA A 16 7.95 9.24 -18.40
CA ALA A 16 6.80 10.13 -18.37
C ALA A 16 6.91 11.27 -17.34
N GLY A 17 7.99 11.32 -16.54
CA GLY A 17 8.27 12.37 -15.58
C GLY A 17 7.84 12.11 -14.14
N PHE A 18 7.43 10.88 -13.80
CA PHE A 18 7.20 10.49 -12.41
C PHE A 18 8.53 10.36 -11.65
N ASP A 19 8.53 10.69 -10.35
CA ASP A 19 9.70 10.59 -9.49
C ASP A 19 10.02 9.14 -9.08
N GLY A 20 9.00 8.28 -9.03
CA GLY A 20 9.11 6.89 -8.65
C GLY A 20 7.81 6.13 -8.89
N VAL A 21 7.79 4.87 -8.48
CA VAL A 21 6.61 3.99 -8.58
C VAL A 21 6.35 3.26 -7.27
N GLU A 22 5.09 2.91 -7.03
CA GLU A 22 4.68 1.99 -5.96
C GLU A 22 4.19 0.68 -6.58
N VAL A 23 4.90 -0.42 -6.33
CA VAL A 23 4.48 -1.76 -6.77
C VAL A 23 3.24 -2.17 -5.97
N HIS A 24 2.13 -2.36 -6.66
CA HIS A 24 0.88 -2.75 -6.03
C HIS A 24 0.85 -4.25 -5.73
N ALA A 25 1.06 -4.60 -4.47
CA ALA A 25 1.05 -5.98 -3.97
C ALA A 25 -0.01 -6.16 -2.87
N ALA A 26 -1.18 -5.54 -3.04
CA ALA A 26 -2.21 -5.41 -2.04
C ALA A 26 -3.61 -5.64 -2.62
N ASN A 27 -4.63 -5.67 -1.74
CA ASN A 27 -6.05 -5.64 -2.07
C ASN A 27 -6.52 -6.76 -3.02
N GLY A 28 -5.92 -7.94 -2.95
CA GLY A 28 -6.31 -9.09 -3.74
C GLY A 28 -6.00 -8.98 -5.23
N TYR A 29 -5.10 -8.06 -5.63
CA TYR A 29 -4.61 -8.00 -7.00
C TYR A 29 -3.43 -8.96 -7.22
N LEU A 30 -2.91 -9.02 -8.44
CA LEU A 30 -2.05 -10.08 -8.94
C LEU A 30 -0.97 -10.57 -7.96
N ILE A 31 -0.14 -9.68 -7.41
CA ILE A 31 0.95 -10.08 -6.52
C ILE A 31 0.39 -10.56 -5.17
N ASP A 32 -0.65 -9.91 -4.64
CA ASP A 32 -1.32 -10.33 -3.41
C ASP A 32 -1.98 -11.72 -3.57
N GLN A 33 -2.54 -12.02 -4.75
CA GLN A 33 -3.07 -13.37 -5.07
C GLN A 33 -1.98 -14.44 -5.04
N PHE A 34 -0.75 -14.13 -5.44
CA PHE A 34 0.38 -15.06 -5.33
C PHE A 34 0.86 -15.26 -3.90
N LEU A 35 0.74 -14.24 -3.05
CA LEU A 35 1.14 -14.31 -1.64
C LEU A 35 0.23 -15.26 -0.84
N ARG A 36 -1.11 -15.17 -1.03
CA ARG A 36 -2.13 -15.79 -0.19
C ARG A 36 -2.38 -17.26 -0.53
N ASP A 37 -2.46 -18.13 0.48
CA ASP A 37 -2.76 -19.55 0.28
C ASP A 37 -4.21 -19.80 -0.16
N GLY A 38 -5.14 -18.91 0.18
CA GLY A 38 -6.53 -18.99 -0.25
C GLY A 38 -6.72 -18.80 -1.75
N SER A 39 -5.85 -18.04 -2.42
CA SER A 39 -5.90 -17.80 -3.87
C SER A 39 -4.80 -18.51 -4.65
N ASN A 40 -3.66 -18.79 -4.03
CA ASN A 40 -2.50 -19.44 -4.67
C ASN A 40 -2.47 -20.94 -4.40
N HIS A 41 -3.04 -21.72 -5.31
CA HIS A 41 -3.03 -23.20 -5.28
C HIS A 41 -1.97 -23.82 -6.19
N ARG A 42 -0.92 -23.06 -6.56
CA ARG A 42 0.17 -23.53 -7.43
C ARG A 42 1.03 -24.57 -6.71
N SER A 43 1.58 -25.50 -7.49
CA SER A 43 2.51 -26.52 -7.00
C SER A 43 3.95 -26.36 -7.54
N ASP A 44 4.23 -25.24 -8.23
CA ASP A 44 5.54 -24.90 -8.76
C ASP A 44 6.33 -23.97 -7.77
N ALA A 45 7.43 -23.39 -8.27
CA ALA A 45 8.29 -22.51 -7.49
C ALA A 45 7.63 -21.22 -6.97
N TYR A 46 6.39 -20.93 -7.36
CA TYR A 46 5.61 -19.75 -6.94
C TYR A 46 4.43 -20.10 -6.03
N GLY A 47 4.28 -21.34 -5.58
CA GLY A 47 3.17 -21.78 -4.74
C GLY A 47 3.57 -22.73 -3.62
N GLY A 48 2.63 -23.07 -2.74
CA GLY A 48 2.81 -23.94 -1.59
C GLY A 48 3.45 -23.20 -0.40
N SER A 49 4.75 -23.32 -0.20
CA SER A 49 5.42 -22.72 0.95
C SER A 49 5.41 -21.18 0.95
N ILE A 50 5.50 -20.55 2.12
CA ILE A 50 5.65 -19.08 2.25
C ILE A 50 6.83 -18.57 1.41
N GLU A 51 7.94 -19.29 1.39
CA GLU A 51 9.12 -18.95 0.59
C GLU A 51 8.79 -18.83 -0.92
N ASN A 52 8.04 -19.79 -1.43
CA ASN A 52 7.63 -19.79 -2.83
C ASN A 52 6.56 -18.71 -3.11
N ARG A 53 5.57 -18.56 -2.23
CA ARG A 53 4.49 -17.57 -2.39
C ARG A 53 5.00 -16.12 -2.35
N THR A 54 6.05 -15.83 -1.60
CA THR A 54 6.71 -14.51 -1.56
C THR A 54 7.67 -14.25 -2.72
N ARG A 55 7.97 -15.26 -3.55
CA ARG A 55 8.94 -15.18 -4.64
C ARG A 55 8.58 -14.13 -5.68
N LEU A 56 7.34 -14.12 -6.18
CA LEU A 56 6.93 -13.17 -7.23
C LEU A 56 7.05 -11.72 -6.74
N LEU A 57 6.59 -11.44 -5.52
CA LEU A 57 6.74 -10.10 -4.92
C LEU A 57 8.21 -9.66 -4.94
N PHE A 58 9.10 -10.49 -4.43
CA PHE A 58 10.52 -10.16 -4.34
C PHE A 58 11.18 -9.97 -5.71
N GLU A 59 10.90 -10.86 -6.67
CA GLU A 59 11.46 -10.78 -8.02
C GLU A 59 10.98 -9.55 -8.78
N VAL A 60 9.70 -9.19 -8.66
CA VAL A 60 9.14 -7.96 -9.28
C VAL A 60 9.77 -6.72 -8.66
N VAL A 61 9.79 -6.61 -7.33
CA VAL A 61 10.33 -5.41 -6.66
C VAL A 61 11.82 -5.27 -6.93
N SER A 62 12.58 -6.37 -6.91
CA SER A 62 14.01 -6.36 -7.27
C SER A 62 14.22 -5.88 -8.70
N ALA A 63 13.44 -6.39 -9.65
CA ALA A 63 13.54 -6.00 -11.06
C ALA A 63 13.19 -4.52 -11.29
N VAL A 64 12.18 -4.01 -10.60
CA VAL A 64 11.83 -2.58 -10.64
C VAL A 64 12.93 -1.73 -10.02
N ALA A 65 13.43 -2.11 -8.83
CA ALA A 65 14.53 -1.41 -8.16
C ALA A 65 15.82 -1.41 -8.99
N GLU A 66 16.13 -2.50 -9.68
CA GLU A 66 17.25 -2.53 -10.64
C GLU A 66 17.05 -1.59 -11.84
N ALA A 67 15.80 -1.45 -12.30
CA ALA A 67 15.47 -0.68 -13.49
C ALA A 67 15.51 0.85 -13.28
N ILE A 68 15.02 1.33 -12.13
CA ILE A 68 14.83 2.76 -11.85
C ILE A 68 15.52 3.26 -10.58
N GLY A 69 16.14 2.37 -9.83
CA GLY A 69 16.77 2.62 -8.54
C GLY A 69 15.84 2.30 -7.34
N PRO A 70 16.37 1.72 -6.26
CA PRO A 70 15.58 1.37 -5.08
C PRO A 70 14.95 2.59 -4.40
N ALA A 71 15.63 3.75 -4.38
CA ALA A 71 15.11 5.00 -3.82
C ALA A 71 13.91 5.60 -4.58
N ARG A 72 13.53 5.01 -5.73
CA ARG A 72 12.35 5.37 -6.53
C ARG A 72 11.30 4.26 -6.56
N THR A 73 11.50 3.21 -5.77
CA THR A 73 10.65 2.01 -5.76
C THR A 73 10.04 1.84 -4.38
N GLY A 74 8.73 1.98 -4.28
CA GLY A 74 7.94 1.64 -3.10
C GLY A 74 7.10 0.39 -3.32
N VAL A 75 6.54 -0.16 -2.24
CA VAL A 75 5.69 -1.36 -2.28
C VAL A 75 4.47 -1.16 -1.40
N ARG A 76 3.28 -1.55 -1.89
CA ARG A 76 2.07 -1.55 -1.08
C ARG A 76 1.63 -2.95 -0.73
N LEU A 77 1.31 -3.18 0.56
CA LEU A 77 0.86 -4.45 1.13
C LEU A 77 -0.46 -4.27 1.89
N SER A 78 -1.25 -5.35 2.01
CA SER A 78 -2.52 -5.36 2.76
C SER A 78 -2.70 -6.68 3.53
N PRO A 79 -2.01 -6.89 4.67
CA PRO A 79 -1.87 -8.20 5.31
C PRO A 79 -3.17 -8.95 5.61
N VAL A 80 -4.24 -8.24 5.97
CA VAL A 80 -5.50 -8.87 6.44
C VAL A 80 -6.74 -8.34 5.73
N THR A 81 -6.58 -7.61 4.63
CA THR A 81 -7.73 -7.09 3.86
C THR A 81 -8.41 -8.22 3.09
N PRO A 82 -9.68 -8.55 3.36
CA PRO A 82 -10.41 -9.62 2.68
C PRO A 82 -11.08 -9.09 1.40
N VAL A 83 -10.31 -8.66 0.42
CA VAL A 83 -10.80 -8.11 -0.85
C VAL A 83 -10.45 -9.07 -1.99
N ASN A 84 -11.34 -9.20 -2.97
CA ASN A 84 -11.17 -10.06 -4.14
C ASN A 84 -10.85 -11.52 -3.77
N ASP A 85 -11.50 -12.01 -2.72
CA ASP A 85 -11.33 -13.38 -2.19
C ASP A 85 -9.89 -13.72 -1.75
N ALA A 86 -9.02 -12.74 -1.63
CA ALA A 86 -7.66 -12.92 -1.16
C ALA A 86 -7.64 -13.03 0.37
N HIS A 87 -7.41 -14.23 0.87
CA HIS A 87 -7.22 -14.53 2.29
C HIS A 87 -6.03 -15.46 2.50
N ASP A 88 -5.46 -15.45 3.68
CA ASP A 88 -4.39 -16.36 4.07
C ASP A 88 -4.73 -17.03 5.41
N SER A 89 -4.45 -18.31 5.53
CA SER A 89 -4.69 -19.08 6.76
C SER A 89 -3.84 -18.63 7.93
N ASN A 90 -2.67 -18.05 7.66
CA ASN A 90 -1.74 -17.52 8.67
C ASN A 90 -0.96 -16.31 8.15
N PRO A 91 -1.58 -15.12 8.11
CA PRO A 91 -1.00 -13.96 7.45
C PRO A 91 0.26 -13.40 8.14
N GLN A 92 0.42 -13.55 9.46
CA GLN A 92 1.56 -12.97 10.17
C GLN A 92 2.90 -13.50 9.65
N PRO A 93 3.21 -14.81 9.67
CA PRO A 93 4.50 -15.31 9.16
C PRO A 93 4.68 -15.09 7.66
N LEU A 94 3.59 -15.04 6.88
CA LEU A 94 3.66 -14.71 5.45
C LEU A 94 4.20 -13.31 5.23
N PHE A 95 3.57 -12.31 5.86
CA PHE A 95 3.95 -10.91 5.68
C PHE A 95 5.24 -10.56 6.41
N ASP A 96 5.53 -11.19 7.54
CA ASP A 96 6.84 -11.11 8.19
C ASP A 96 7.95 -11.51 7.21
N ARG A 97 7.81 -12.66 6.54
CA ARG A 97 8.77 -13.13 5.55
C ARG A 97 8.82 -12.23 4.31
N ALA A 98 7.69 -11.74 3.83
CA ALA A 98 7.64 -10.81 2.71
C ALA A 98 8.44 -9.52 3.00
N VAL A 99 8.21 -8.92 4.17
CA VAL A 99 8.91 -7.69 4.58
C VAL A 99 10.40 -7.94 4.82
N GLU A 100 10.79 -9.06 5.45
CA GLU A 100 12.20 -9.44 5.62
C GLU A 100 12.93 -9.55 4.28
N ARG A 101 12.30 -10.12 3.26
CA ARG A 101 12.88 -10.19 1.92
C ARG A 101 13.00 -8.81 1.28
N LEU A 102 11.99 -7.96 1.41
CA LEU A 102 12.03 -6.59 0.90
C LEU A 102 13.11 -5.75 1.58
N ASP A 103 13.37 -5.96 2.88
CA ASP A 103 14.42 -5.27 3.63
C ASP A 103 15.84 -5.58 3.11
N THR A 104 16.02 -6.69 2.37
CA THR A 104 17.32 -7.00 1.72
C THR A 104 17.60 -6.14 0.49
N ILE A 105 16.60 -5.41 -0.03
CA ILE A 105 16.76 -4.45 -1.12
C ILE A 105 17.18 -3.10 -0.50
N GLU A 106 18.49 -2.87 -0.41
CA GLU A 106 19.02 -1.68 0.22
C GLU A 106 18.53 -0.40 -0.45
N GLY A 107 18.05 0.55 0.37
CA GLY A 107 17.57 1.85 -0.10
C GLY A 107 16.20 1.83 -0.75
N LEU A 108 15.38 0.79 -0.56
CA LEU A 108 13.99 0.77 -1.00
C LEU A 108 13.26 2.00 -0.43
N ALA A 109 12.52 2.73 -1.29
CA ALA A 109 11.94 4.02 -0.96
C ALA A 109 11.01 3.96 0.24
N PHE A 110 10.11 2.96 0.27
CA PHE A 110 9.18 2.73 1.39
C PHE A 110 8.45 1.41 1.25
N ILE A 111 7.88 0.96 2.38
CA ILE A 111 6.77 0.00 2.40
C ILE A 111 5.52 0.73 2.90
N HIS A 112 4.42 0.60 2.15
CA HIS A 112 3.11 1.18 2.44
C HIS A 112 2.15 0.07 2.86
N VAL A 113 1.62 0.12 4.08
CA VAL A 113 0.78 -0.95 4.61
C VAL A 113 -0.63 -0.47 4.91
N ILE A 114 -1.59 -1.21 4.36
CA ILE A 114 -3.01 -1.06 4.71
C ILE A 114 -3.25 -1.89 5.96
N GLU A 115 -3.64 -1.25 7.05
CA GLU A 115 -3.92 -1.88 8.33
C GLU A 115 -5.42 -2.22 8.45
N GLY A 116 -5.73 -3.45 8.87
CA GLY A 116 -7.11 -3.94 8.95
C GLY A 116 -7.77 -4.12 7.57
N ALA A 117 -9.08 -4.07 7.53
CA ALA A 117 -9.87 -4.26 6.32
C ALA A 117 -10.00 -2.95 5.53
N THR A 118 -9.61 -2.96 4.26
CA THR A 118 -9.85 -1.81 3.35
C THR A 118 -11.35 -1.54 3.26
N GLY A 119 -11.76 -0.33 3.67
CA GLY A 119 -13.17 0.06 3.67
C GLY A 119 -14.00 -0.49 4.82
N GLY A 120 -13.40 -1.26 5.72
CA GLY A 120 -14.03 -1.81 6.91
C GLY A 120 -13.35 -1.38 8.19
N ASP A 121 -13.60 -2.13 9.25
CA ASP A 121 -13.00 -1.91 10.56
C ASP A 121 -11.50 -2.21 10.50
N ARG A 122 -10.71 -1.26 10.97
CA ARG A 122 -9.26 -1.37 11.08
C ARG A 122 -8.83 -2.40 12.14
N ASP A 123 -9.58 -2.50 13.22
CA ASP A 123 -9.17 -3.19 14.43
C ASP A 123 -9.84 -4.58 14.57
N ASN A 124 -10.52 -5.07 13.53
CA ASN A 124 -11.32 -6.30 13.58
C ASN A 124 -10.52 -7.61 13.42
N LEU A 125 -9.24 -7.53 13.07
CA LEU A 125 -8.39 -8.70 12.87
C LEU A 125 -7.09 -8.54 13.64
N ALA A 126 -6.75 -9.55 14.45
CA ALA A 126 -5.51 -9.59 15.20
C ALA A 126 -4.32 -9.74 14.24
N PHE A 127 -3.50 -8.70 14.12
CA PHE A 127 -2.24 -8.70 13.37
C PHE A 127 -1.23 -7.77 14.05
N ASP A 128 0.00 -8.24 14.23
CA ASP A 128 1.07 -7.45 14.84
C ASP A 128 1.76 -6.55 13.81
N TYR A 129 1.17 -5.38 13.54
CA TYR A 129 1.74 -4.38 12.65
C TYR A 129 3.04 -3.77 13.20
N ALA A 130 3.18 -3.66 14.52
CA ALA A 130 4.41 -3.14 15.12
C ALA A 130 5.57 -4.10 14.93
N GLY A 131 5.35 -5.40 15.11
CA GLY A 131 6.32 -6.43 14.82
C GLY A 131 6.66 -6.51 13.33
N LEU A 132 5.67 -6.33 12.44
CA LEU A 132 5.91 -6.24 11.00
C LEU A 132 6.77 -5.03 10.65
N ARG A 133 6.43 -3.83 11.17
CA ARG A 133 7.20 -2.59 10.98
C ARG A 133 8.67 -2.75 11.42
N ALA A 134 8.91 -3.42 12.54
CA ALA A 134 10.25 -3.62 13.09
C ALA A 134 11.18 -4.46 12.19
N ARG A 135 10.63 -5.17 11.18
CA ARG A 135 11.41 -5.98 10.22
C ARG A 135 11.92 -5.17 9.03
N PHE A 136 11.52 -3.90 8.90
CA PHE A 136 11.95 -3.04 7.80
C PHE A 136 12.69 -1.81 8.32
N ARG A 137 13.90 -1.59 7.83
CA ARG A 137 14.77 -0.47 8.23
C ARG A 137 14.48 0.83 7.49
N GLY A 138 13.76 0.75 6.37
CA GLY A 138 13.41 1.89 5.53
C GLY A 138 12.16 2.64 5.99
N PRO A 139 11.76 3.68 5.22
CA PRO A 139 10.56 4.45 5.47
C PRO A 139 9.28 3.61 5.42
N TRP A 140 8.36 3.87 6.36
CA TRP A 140 7.10 3.15 6.50
C TRP A 140 5.91 4.09 6.37
N ILE A 141 4.97 3.75 5.49
CA ILE A 141 3.72 4.48 5.31
C ILE A 141 2.58 3.65 5.89
N ALA A 142 1.92 4.17 6.92
CA ALA A 142 0.72 3.57 7.48
C ALA A 142 -0.54 4.09 6.76
N ASN A 143 -1.53 3.23 6.57
CA ASN A 143 -2.77 3.58 5.88
C ASN A 143 -3.97 2.85 6.49
N ASN A 144 -5.15 3.39 6.28
CA ASN A 144 -6.47 2.95 6.66
C ASN A 144 -6.93 3.39 8.04
N GLY A 145 -8.07 4.09 8.08
CA GLY A 145 -8.74 4.52 9.30
C GLY A 145 -7.98 5.57 10.13
N TYR A 146 -7.11 6.35 9.52
CA TYR A 146 -6.43 7.46 10.15
C TYR A 146 -7.23 8.75 10.05
N ASP A 147 -7.42 9.41 11.20
CA ASP A 147 -7.74 10.83 11.31
C ASP A 147 -6.47 11.65 11.59
N ALA A 148 -6.62 12.98 11.74
CA ALA A 148 -5.49 13.87 11.98
C ALA A 148 -4.73 13.49 13.26
N ALA A 149 -5.44 13.27 14.37
CA ALA A 149 -4.83 13.00 15.68
C ALA A 149 -4.09 11.66 15.69
N ARG A 150 -4.69 10.61 15.13
CA ARG A 150 -4.07 9.29 15.02
C ARG A 150 -2.85 9.32 14.09
N ALA A 151 -2.92 10.07 13.00
CA ALA A 151 -1.80 10.23 12.07
C ALA A 151 -0.62 10.95 12.73
N GLU A 152 -0.89 12.05 13.44
CA GLU A 152 0.12 12.79 14.20
C GLU A 152 0.77 11.90 15.26
N GLN A 153 -0.03 11.16 16.02
CA GLN A 153 0.47 10.21 17.03
C GLN A 153 1.35 9.12 16.41
N ALA A 154 0.95 8.55 15.27
CA ALA A 154 1.71 7.50 14.60
C ALA A 154 3.11 7.99 14.17
N VAL A 155 3.19 9.21 13.62
CA VAL A 155 4.46 9.82 13.23
C VAL A 155 5.27 10.25 14.46
N ALA A 156 4.67 10.90 15.43
CA ALA A 156 5.35 11.39 16.63
C ALA A 156 5.93 10.24 17.48
N SER A 157 5.27 9.09 17.52
CA SER A 157 5.76 7.90 18.23
C SER A 157 6.87 7.13 17.49
N GLY A 158 7.15 7.46 16.22
CA GLY A 158 8.04 6.72 15.34
C GLY A 158 7.46 5.39 14.83
N TYR A 159 6.17 5.16 15.01
CA TYR A 159 5.50 3.98 14.46
C TYR A 159 5.44 4.00 12.93
N ALA A 160 5.19 5.17 12.35
CA ALA A 160 5.24 5.39 10.91
C ALA A 160 6.03 6.66 10.57
N ASP A 161 6.66 6.69 9.42
CA ASP A 161 7.33 7.87 8.90
C ASP A 161 6.35 8.80 8.17
N MET A 162 5.29 8.21 7.60
CA MET A 162 4.22 8.91 6.88
C MET A 162 2.89 8.18 7.07
N VAL A 163 1.79 8.91 6.86
CA VAL A 163 0.44 8.36 6.83
C VAL A 163 -0.24 8.70 5.51
N ALA A 164 -0.81 7.70 4.84
CA ALA A 164 -1.55 7.88 3.61
C ALA A 164 -3.04 8.00 3.89
N PHE A 165 -3.67 9.00 3.26
CA PHE A 165 -5.11 9.24 3.30
C PHE A 165 -5.71 8.99 1.91
N GLY A 166 -6.75 8.18 1.82
CA GLY A 166 -7.52 7.95 0.60
C GLY A 166 -8.81 8.77 0.57
N ARG A 167 -9.86 8.26 1.22
CA ARG A 167 -11.20 8.86 1.20
C ARG A 167 -11.27 10.34 1.56
N PRO A 168 -10.57 10.81 2.62
CA PRO A 168 -10.59 12.24 2.93
C PRO A 168 -10.07 13.13 1.79
N PHE A 169 -9.11 12.64 0.99
CA PHE A 169 -8.59 13.40 -0.15
C PHE A 169 -9.58 13.52 -1.31
N ILE A 170 -10.51 12.58 -1.47
CA ILE A 170 -11.49 12.64 -2.56
C ILE A 170 -12.33 13.91 -2.44
N ALA A 171 -12.87 14.18 -1.24
CA ALA A 171 -13.73 15.35 -0.99
C ALA A 171 -12.96 16.60 -0.54
N ASN A 172 -11.66 16.52 -0.32
CA ASN A 172 -10.85 17.64 0.18
C ASN A 172 -9.55 17.74 -0.62
N PRO A 173 -9.55 18.43 -1.77
CA PRO A 173 -8.34 18.59 -2.59
C PRO A 173 -7.20 19.30 -1.84
N ASP A 174 -7.54 20.07 -0.82
CA ASP A 174 -6.66 20.80 0.10
C ASP A 174 -6.52 20.14 1.48
N LEU A 175 -6.70 18.81 1.56
CA LEU A 175 -6.71 18.05 2.83
C LEU A 175 -5.55 18.42 3.76
N VAL A 176 -4.34 18.55 3.23
CA VAL A 176 -3.17 18.90 4.04
C VAL A 176 -3.32 20.26 4.74
N ALA A 177 -3.87 21.26 4.02
CA ALA A 177 -4.15 22.58 4.60
C ALA A 177 -5.24 22.50 5.68
N ARG A 178 -6.31 21.73 5.43
CA ARG A 178 -7.39 21.51 6.41
C ARG A 178 -6.88 20.82 7.67
N LEU A 179 -6.13 19.74 7.55
CA LEU A 179 -5.55 19.04 8.70
C LEU A 179 -4.62 19.96 9.51
N ARG A 180 -3.78 20.75 8.84
CA ARG A 180 -2.84 21.67 9.48
C ARG A 180 -3.54 22.81 10.25
N SER A 181 -4.66 23.31 9.72
CA SER A 181 -5.42 24.41 10.34
C SER A 181 -6.51 23.93 11.30
N GLY A 182 -6.77 22.63 11.40
CA GLY A 182 -7.90 22.08 12.14
C GLY A 182 -9.25 22.42 11.52
N ALA A 183 -9.31 22.74 10.23
CA ALA A 183 -10.55 23.06 9.53
C ALA A 183 -11.42 21.82 9.32
N ALA A 184 -12.74 22.02 9.26
CA ALA A 184 -13.68 20.95 8.98
C ALA A 184 -13.42 20.32 7.60
N LEU A 185 -13.54 18.99 7.52
CA LEU A 185 -13.48 18.27 6.25
C LEU A 185 -14.85 18.31 5.57
N ALA A 186 -14.84 18.38 4.24
CA ALA A 186 -16.04 18.18 3.44
C ALA A 186 -16.41 16.69 3.43
N ASP A 187 -17.72 16.43 3.42
CA ASP A 187 -18.25 15.08 3.34
C ASP A 187 -18.09 14.52 1.92
N LEU A 188 -17.71 13.27 1.83
CA LEU A 188 -17.65 12.52 0.59
C LEU A 188 -19.06 12.11 0.17
N ASP A 189 -19.44 12.36 -1.09
CA ASP A 189 -20.62 11.77 -1.69
C ASP A 189 -20.32 10.36 -2.24
N PRO A 190 -20.78 9.29 -1.58
CA PRO A 190 -20.51 7.92 -2.04
C PRO A 190 -21.10 7.59 -3.41
N SER A 191 -22.14 8.32 -3.85
CA SER A 191 -22.82 8.08 -5.13
C SER A 191 -21.95 8.49 -6.34
N THR A 192 -20.93 9.32 -6.10
CA THR A 192 -20.04 9.85 -7.15
C THR A 192 -18.69 9.16 -7.24
N LEU A 193 -18.43 8.14 -6.42
CA LEU A 193 -17.11 7.46 -6.32
C LEU A 193 -16.70 6.72 -7.60
N TYR A 194 -17.67 6.19 -8.35
CA TYR A 194 -17.40 5.35 -9.51
C TYR A 194 -18.26 5.78 -10.69
N GLY A 195 -17.62 6.19 -11.77
CA GLY A 195 -18.29 6.62 -13.00
C GLY A 195 -18.68 8.10 -12.98
N GLY A 196 -19.28 8.56 -14.07
CA GLY A 196 -19.69 9.95 -14.24
C GLY A 196 -18.61 10.83 -14.86
N GLY A 197 -18.82 12.14 -14.78
CA GLY A 197 -17.95 13.16 -15.32
C GLY A 197 -17.17 13.90 -14.23
N GLU A 198 -17.30 15.22 -14.23
CA GLU A 198 -16.60 16.11 -13.30
C GLU A 198 -17.15 16.04 -11.88
N HIS A 199 -18.46 15.77 -11.76
CA HIS A 199 -19.17 15.77 -10.48
C HIS A 199 -18.63 14.70 -9.52
N GLY A 200 -18.21 15.15 -8.33
CA GLY A 200 -17.59 14.30 -7.31
C GLY A 200 -16.15 13.87 -7.61
N TYR A 201 -15.56 14.36 -8.71
CA TYR A 201 -14.21 14.06 -9.09
C TYR A 201 -13.29 15.29 -9.07
N THR A 202 -13.70 16.40 -9.71
CA THR A 202 -12.89 17.62 -9.82
C THR A 202 -13.56 18.86 -9.25
N ASP A 203 -14.79 18.76 -8.75
CA ASP A 203 -15.62 19.88 -8.33
C ASP A 203 -15.73 20.09 -6.80
N TYR A 204 -15.04 19.28 -6.01
CA TYR A 204 -14.98 19.51 -4.55
C TYR A 204 -14.22 20.80 -4.24
N PRO A 205 -14.81 21.72 -3.43
CA PRO A 205 -14.22 23.03 -3.19
C PRO A 205 -13.06 22.97 -2.19
N ALA A 206 -12.03 23.78 -2.44
CA ALA A 206 -11.00 24.07 -1.46
C ALA A 206 -11.53 25.07 -0.40
N LEU A 207 -10.79 25.25 0.71
CA LEU A 207 -11.08 26.25 1.72
C LEU A 207 -11.05 27.66 1.12
N GLY A 208 -12.14 28.39 1.29
CA GLY A 208 -12.22 29.79 0.83
C GLY A 208 -12.46 29.95 -0.67
N ALA A 209 -12.81 28.87 -1.37
CA ALA A 209 -13.25 28.93 -2.76
C ALA A 209 -14.73 29.34 -2.87
#